data_b12c755d980421c68ab02d3b8a311ab1
#
_entry.id   b12c755d980421c68ab02d3b8a311ab1
#
_cell.length_a   1.000
_cell.length_b   1.000
_cell.length_c   1.000
_cell.angle_alpha   90.00
_cell.angle_beta   90.00
_cell.angle_gamma   90.00
#
_symmetry.space_group_name_H-M   'P 1'
#
loop_
_entity.id
_entity.type
_entity.pdbx_description
1 polymer ?
#
loop_
_entity_poly.entity_id
_entity_poly.type
_entity_poly.pdbx_seq_one_letter_code
_entity_poly.pdbx_strand_id
1 'polypeptide(L)'
;ICPFFLEGGRYTLNNVHYVREEKMLVPAGQTEFARDKSFSYTSSHLGEYVEEKSQGLYKKEDCVYISLEELRGLRLDEITEKLIKAENFCKIIVNAVDYTDVEIFCICWIRAVKAGKNFLVRSAAALTRVIGGVCEIPLLTREKLVDPKTKNGGLVIVGSHVKKSSAQLECLMDSD
;
A
#
# COMPACT_ATOMS: atom_id res chain seq x y z
N ILE A 1 -9.41 -0.09 -0.38
CA ILE A 1 -8.16 0.31 -1.04
C ILE A 1 -7.28 0.98 0.02
N CYS A 2 -6.17 0.35 0.39
CA CYS A 2 -5.21 0.85 1.40
C CYS A 2 -3.78 0.68 0.86
N PRO A 3 -3.30 1.57 -0.01
CA PRO A 3 -2.02 1.41 -0.70
C PRO A 3 -0.83 1.93 0.10
N PHE A 4 -1.00 2.24 1.39
CA PHE A 4 0.09 2.67 2.26
C PHE A 4 1.20 1.63 2.33
N PHE A 5 2.45 2.10 2.24
CA PHE A 5 3.64 1.26 2.35
C PHE A 5 4.84 2.14 2.74
N LEU A 6 5.17 2.16 4.02
CA LEU A 6 6.19 3.04 4.60
C LEU A 6 7.57 2.80 3.97
N GLU A 7 8.00 1.55 3.89
CA GLU A 7 9.31 1.14 3.38
C GLU A 7 9.45 1.45 1.88
N GLY A 8 8.33 1.40 1.15
CA GLY A 8 8.26 1.80 -0.25
C GLY A 8 8.00 3.29 -0.48
N GLY A 9 7.92 4.08 0.60
CA GLY A 9 7.67 5.52 0.51
C GLY A 9 6.30 5.87 -0.06
N ARG A 10 5.25 5.10 0.26
CA ARG A 10 3.90 5.30 -0.27
C ARG A 10 2.93 5.72 0.82
N TYR A 11 2.26 6.84 0.61
CA TYR A 11 1.39 7.49 1.57
C TYR A 11 0.07 7.89 0.93
N THR A 12 -1.00 7.89 1.71
CA THR A 12 -2.30 8.41 1.27
C THR A 12 -2.77 9.49 2.24
N LEU A 13 -2.89 10.71 1.75
CA LEU A 13 -3.27 11.90 2.50
C LEU A 13 -4.34 12.67 1.72
N ASN A 14 -5.44 13.02 2.38
CA ASN A 14 -6.58 13.70 1.75
C ASN A 14 -7.06 12.97 0.48
N ASN A 15 -7.11 11.64 0.55
CA ASN A 15 -7.50 10.73 -0.54
C ASN A 15 -6.56 10.72 -1.75
N VAL A 16 -5.47 11.46 -1.72
CA VAL A 16 -4.43 11.49 -2.75
C VAL A 16 -3.31 10.54 -2.36
N HIS A 17 -2.94 9.67 -3.29
CA HIS A 17 -1.82 8.75 -3.11
C HIS A 17 -0.52 9.40 -3.60
N TYR A 18 0.51 9.32 -2.76
CA TYR A 18 1.84 9.89 -3.01
C TYR A 18 2.91 8.81 -2.98
N VAL A 19 3.93 9.04 -3.78
CA VAL A 19 5.19 8.29 -3.76
C VAL A 19 6.30 9.25 -3.31
N ARG A 20 7.09 8.83 -2.35
CA ARG A 20 8.27 9.58 -1.93
C ARG A 20 9.39 9.36 -2.95
N GLU A 21 9.78 10.43 -3.61
CA GLU A 21 10.96 10.52 -4.46
C GLU A 21 11.97 11.42 -3.77
N GLU A 22 13.07 10.83 -3.31
CA GLU A 22 14.08 11.52 -2.47
C GLU A 22 13.46 12.17 -1.21
N LYS A 23 13.35 13.51 -1.20
CA LYS A 23 12.82 14.30 -0.08
C LYS A 23 11.42 14.85 -0.35
N MET A 24 10.81 14.52 -1.48
CA MET A 24 9.49 15.06 -1.87
C MET A 24 8.44 13.95 -1.95
N LEU A 25 7.20 14.34 -1.71
CA LEU A 25 6.03 13.50 -1.98
C LEU A 25 5.48 13.92 -3.36
N VAL A 26 5.56 13.01 -4.32
CA VAL A 26 5.06 13.20 -5.68
C VAL A 26 3.71 12.50 -5.80
N PRO A 27 2.65 13.16 -6.31
CA PRO A 27 1.38 12.51 -6.58
C PRO A 27 1.57 11.31 -7.51
N ALA A 28 0.98 10.16 -7.17
CA ALA A 28 1.24 8.88 -7.84
C ALA A 28 1.01 8.92 -9.36
N GLY A 29 0.01 9.66 -9.83
CA GLY A 29 -0.27 9.85 -11.26
C GLY A 29 0.81 10.61 -12.05
N GLN A 30 1.77 11.23 -11.36
CA GLN A 30 2.89 11.95 -11.97
C GLN A 30 4.18 11.13 -12.01
N THR A 31 4.19 9.96 -11.39
CA THR A 31 5.37 9.08 -11.29
C THR A 31 5.51 8.14 -12.50
N GLU A 32 6.66 7.47 -12.60
CA GLU A 32 6.89 6.44 -13.62
C GLU A 32 5.89 5.28 -13.53
N PHE A 33 5.37 4.97 -12.33
CA PHE A 33 4.40 3.89 -12.12
C PHE A 33 3.06 4.15 -12.81
N ALA A 34 2.67 5.41 -12.96
CA ALA A 34 1.45 5.78 -13.67
C ALA A 34 1.54 5.60 -15.19
N ARG A 35 2.77 5.50 -15.72
CA ARG A 35 3.06 5.35 -17.16
C ARG A 35 3.29 3.91 -17.58
N ASP A 36 2.95 2.95 -16.73
CA ASP A 36 3.04 1.53 -17.07
C ASP A 36 2.21 1.22 -18.32
N LYS A 37 2.77 0.41 -19.25
CA LYS A 37 2.11 0.11 -20.53
C LYS A 37 0.79 -0.64 -20.38
N SER A 38 0.65 -1.46 -19.33
CA SER A 38 -0.51 -2.31 -19.10
C SER A 38 -1.46 -1.75 -18.05
N PHE A 39 -0.94 -1.01 -17.07
CA PHE A 39 -1.66 -0.56 -15.89
C PHE A 39 -1.62 0.95 -15.67
N SER A 40 -1.42 1.71 -16.75
CA SER A 40 -1.39 3.17 -16.70
C SER A 40 -2.61 3.78 -16.00
N TYR A 41 -2.42 4.91 -15.36
CA TYR A 41 -3.45 5.72 -14.74
C TYR A 41 -2.99 7.18 -14.70
N THR A 42 -3.94 8.10 -14.55
CA THR A 42 -3.64 9.54 -14.50
C THR A 42 -3.96 10.16 -13.14
N SER A 43 -4.98 9.64 -12.47
CA SER A 43 -5.47 10.21 -11.22
C SER A 43 -4.67 9.75 -10.02
N SER A 44 -4.24 10.71 -9.20
CA SER A 44 -3.61 10.45 -7.90
C SER A 44 -4.62 10.42 -6.75
N HIS A 45 -5.77 11.08 -6.89
CA HIS A 45 -6.89 10.97 -5.97
C HIS A 45 -7.55 9.60 -6.13
N LEU A 46 -7.59 8.79 -5.06
CA LEU A 46 -7.98 7.38 -5.16
C LEU A 46 -9.43 7.18 -5.57
N GLY A 47 -10.34 8.09 -5.24
CA GLY A 47 -11.70 8.04 -5.75
C GLY A 47 -11.77 8.26 -7.26
N GLU A 48 -11.03 9.24 -7.78
CA GLU A 48 -10.91 9.48 -9.22
C GLU A 48 -10.22 8.31 -9.92
N TYR A 49 -9.20 7.72 -9.31
CA TYR A 49 -8.57 6.50 -9.80
C TYR A 49 -9.58 5.35 -9.92
N VAL A 50 -10.47 5.19 -8.93
CA VAL A 50 -11.56 4.19 -8.99
C VAL A 50 -12.47 4.46 -10.18
N GLU A 51 -12.89 5.70 -10.39
CA GLU A 51 -13.74 6.09 -11.52
C GLU A 51 -13.03 5.86 -12.85
N GLU A 52 -11.77 6.30 -12.99
CA GLU A 52 -10.93 6.07 -14.17
C GLU A 52 -10.81 4.58 -14.50
N LYS A 53 -10.41 3.76 -13.53
CA LYS A 53 -10.15 2.32 -13.75
C LYS A 53 -11.42 1.49 -13.94
N SER A 54 -12.54 1.96 -13.46
CA SER A 54 -13.86 1.34 -13.68
C SER A 54 -14.59 1.89 -14.92
N GLN A 55 -13.95 2.79 -15.68
CA GLN A 55 -14.57 3.44 -16.84
C GLN A 55 -15.90 4.15 -16.48
N GLY A 56 -15.92 4.74 -15.29
CA GLY A 56 -17.07 5.48 -14.78
C GLY A 56 -18.17 4.62 -14.16
N LEU A 57 -17.98 3.30 -14.02
CA LEU A 57 -18.95 2.42 -13.37
C LEU A 57 -19.13 2.75 -11.88
N TYR A 58 -18.04 3.12 -11.21
CA TYR A 58 -18.05 3.55 -9.81
C TYR A 58 -17.60 5.00 -9.75
N LYS A 59 -18.43 5.86 -9.21
CA LYS A 59 -18.13 7.28 -9.10
C LYS A 59 -17.32 7.57 -7.84
N LYS A 60 -16.51 8.62 -7.90
CA LYS A 60 -15.72 9.04 -6.73
C LYS A 60 -16.59 9.47 -5.55
N GLU A 61 -17.76 10.02 -5.84
CA GLU A 61 -18.75 10.45 -4.86
C GLU A 61 -19.37 9.28 -4.09
N ASP A 62 -19.42 8.10 -4.72
CA ASP A 62 -19.98 6.87 -4.13
C ASP A 62 -18.95 6.12 -3.28
N CYS A 63 -17.69 6.57 -3.27
CA CYS A 63 -16.65 5.97 -2.43
C CYS A 63 -16.84 6.37 -0.96
N VAL A 64 -16.57 5.44 -0.07
CA VAL A 64 -16.45 5.72 1.37
C VAL A 64 -15.01 6.10 1.66
N TYR A 65 -14.81 7.21 2.34
CA TYR A 65 -13.47 7.71 2.71
C TYR A 65 -13.27 7.59 4.21
N ILE A 66 -12.15 6.98 4.60
CA ILE A 66 -11.68 6.93 5.97
C ILE A 66 -10.50 7.91 6.07
N SER A 67 -10.72 9.01 6.78
CA SER A 67 -9.75 10.11 6.88
C SER A 67 -8.72 9.85 7.97
N LEU A 68 -7.57 10.55 7.89
CA LEU A 68 -6.58 10.56 8.98
C LEU A 68 -7.15 11.20 10.26
N GLU A 69 -8.03 12.19 10.12
CA GLU A 69 -8.66 12.84 11.27
C GLU A 69 -9.52 11.86 12.07
N GLU A 70 -10.32 11.03 11.38
CA GLU A 70 -11.15 10.01 12.03
C GLU A 70 -10.28 8.94 12.71
N LEU A 71 -9.24 8.47 12.02
CA LEU A 71 -8.32 7.46 12.55
C LEU A 71 -7.58 7.98 13.78
N ARG A 72 -6.96 9.15 13.69
CA ARG A 72 -6.17 9.74 14.78
C ARG A 72 -7.03 10.30 15.90
N GLY A 73 -8.28 10.66 15.59
CA GLY A 73 -9.30 10.97 16.57
C GLY A 73 -9.89 9.75 17.26
N LEU A 74 -9.45 8.53 16.93
CA LEU A 74 -9.94 7.24 17.48
C LEU A 74 -11.47 7.12 17.37
N ARG A 75 -12.07 7.61 16.27
CA ARG A 75 -13.51 7.54 16.03
C ARG A 75 -13.91 6.11 15.59
N LEU A 76 -13.57 5.13 16.43
CA LEU A 76 -13.66 3.70 16.07
C LEU A 76 -15.07 3.26 15.71
N ASP A 77 -16.07 3.74 16.44
CA ASP A 77 -17.46 3.36 16.22
C ASP A 77 -18.00 3.97 14.91
N GLU A 78 -17.68 5.26 14.63
CA GLU A 78 -18.07 5.93 13.39
C GLU A 78 -17.44 5.24 12.16
N ILE A 79 -16.15 4.92 12.22
CA ILE A 79 -15.45 4.20 11.15
C ILE A 79 -16.06 2.81 10.95
N THR A 80 -16.30 2.06 12.05
CA THR A 80 -16.90 0.73 11.99
C THR A 80 -18.29 0.79 11.35
N GLU A 81 -19.10 1.78 11.71
CA GLU A 81 -20.44 1.99 11.15
C GLU A 81 -20.38 2.31 9.65
N LYS A 82 -19.44 3.15 9.20
CA LYS A 82 -19.19 3.40 7.77
C LYS A 82 -18.88 2.10 7.02
N LEU A 83 -18.05 1.24 7.60
CA LEU A 83 -17.67 -0.04 7.00
C LEU A 83 -18.87 -1.00 6.93
N ILE A 84 -19.71 -1.03 7.98
CA ILE A 84 -20.92 -1.86 8.01
C ILE A 84 -21.97 -1.37 7.01
N LYS A 85 -22.14 -0.06 6.83
CA LYS A 85 -23.08 0.53 5.89
C LYS A 85 -22.64 0.45 4.42
N ALA A 86 -21.35 0.19 4.17
CA ALA A 86 -20.85 0.05 2.81
C ALA A 86 -21.47 -1.17 2.12
N GLU A 87 -22.18 -0.94 0.99
CA GLU A 87 -22.92 -1.95 0.25
C GLU A 87 -22.62 -1.88 -1.25
N ASN A 88 -23.17 -2.80 -2.04
CA ASN A 88 -23.12 -2.80 -3.51
C ASN A 88 -21.71 -2.72 -4.08
N PHE A 89 -20.75 -3.40 -3.44
CA PHE A 89 -19.35 -3.38 -3.83
C PHE A 89 -18.75 -1.96 -3.80
N CYS A 90 -19.26 -1.10 -2.91
CA CYS A 90 -18.73 0.24 -2.67
C CYS A 90 -17.22 0.21 -2.43
N LYS A 91 -16.50 1.20 -2.94
CA LYS A 91 -15.05 1.31 -2.76
C LYS A 91 -14.75 2.13 -1.53
N ILE A 92 -13.97 1.53 -0.63
CA ILE A 92 -13.53 2.18 0.61
C ILE A 92 -12.08 2.60 0.45
N ILE A 93 -11.83 3.90 0.59
CA ILE A 93 -10.51 4.53 0.48
C ILE A 93 -9.99 4.80 1.88
N VAL A 94 -8.82 4.28 2.21
CA VAL A 94 -8.20 4.42 3.52
C VAL A 94 -6.99 5.33 3.41
N ASN A 95 -7.02 6.46 4.10
CA ASN A 95 -5.86 7.32 4.26
C ASN A 95 -4.93 6.73 5.33
N ALA A 96 -3.63 6.70 5.05
CA ALA A 96 -2.62 6.28 6.01
C ALA A 96 -1.26 6.88 5.63
N VAL A 97 -0.54 7.36 6.62
CA VAL A 97 0.82 7.90 6.51
C VAL A 97 1.77 7.28 7.53
N ASP A 98 1.22 6.47 8.44
CA ASP A 98 1.95 5.74 9.48
C ASP A 98 1.29 4.37 9.72
N TYR A 99 2.03 3.43 10.30
CA TYR A 99 1.48 2.12 10.69
C TYR A 99 0.35 2.22 11.69
N THR A 100 0.41 3.17 12.61
CA THR A 100 -0.67 3.42 13.59
C THR A 100 -2.01 3.73 12.91
N ASP A 101 -2.00 4.47 11.79
CA ASP A 101 -3.22 4.74 11.02
C ASP A 101 -3.83 3.41 10.49
N VAL A 102 -2.98 2.50 10.02
CA VAL A 102 -3.41 1.18 9.52
C VAL A 102 -3.89 0.28 10.66
N GLU A 103 -3.23 0.31 11.82
CA GLU A 103 -3.61 -0.46 13.01
C GLU A 103 -5.01 -0.07 13.49
N ILE A 104 -5.28 1.24 13.59
CA ILE A 104 -6.60 1.74 13.97
C ILE A 104 -7.65 1.34 12.95
N PHE A 105 -7.36 1.46 11.65
CA PHE A 105 -8.25 0.99 10.59
C PHE A 105 -8.53 -0.52 10.73
N CYS A 106 -7.51 -1.34 10.98
CA CYS A 106 -7.66 -2.79 11.14
C CYS A 106 -8.56 -3.16 12.32
N ILE A 107 -8.52 -2.42 13.43
CA ILE A 107 -9.44 -2.63 14.55
C ILE A 107 -10.89 -2.46 14.09
N CYS A 108 -11.19 -1.37 13.37
CA CYS A 108 -12.52 -1.08 12.85
C CYS A 108 -12.95 -2.11 11.80
N TRP A 109 -12.04 -2.50 10.91
CA TRP A 109 -12.28 -3.51 9.90
C TRP A 109 -12.62 -4.88 10.52
N ILE A 110 -11.85 -5.34 11.52
CA ILE A 110 -12.12 -6.59 12.22
C ILE A 110 -13.51 -6.55 12.91
N ARG A 111 -13.89 -5.41 13.49
CA ARG A 111 -15.23 -5.23 14.06
C ARG A 111 -16.32 -5.37 12.99
N ALA A 112 -16.15 -4.79 11.84
CA ALA A 112 -17.10 -4.89 10.73
C ALA A 112 -17.18 -6.33 10.16
N VAL A 113 -16.04 -7.05 10.06
CA VAL A 113 -16.02 -8.47 9.69
C VAL A 113 -16.75 -9.32 10.71
N LYS A 114 -16.55 -9.10 12.01
CA LYS A 114 -17.30 -9.80 13.09
C LYS A 114 -18.80 -9.49 13.04
N ALA A 115 -19.21 -8.34 12.52
CA ALA A 115 -20.59 -7.99 12.25
C ALA A 115 -21.15 -8.62 10.96
N GLY A 116 -20.39 -9.49 10.29
CA GLY A 116 -20.83 -10.24 9.11
C GLY A 116 -20.51 -9.60 7.76
N LYS A 117 -19.73 -8.51 7.72
CA LYS A 117 -19.31 -7.90 6.44
C LYS A 117 -18.14 -8.65 5.80
N ASN A 118 -18.20 -8.76 4.48
CA ASN A 118 -17.13 -9.32 3.67
C ASN A 118 -16.43 -8.21 2.87
N PHE A 119 -15.12 -8.26 2.81
CA PHE A 119 -14.31 -7.28 2.11
C PHE A 119 -13.33 -7.93 1.14
N LEU A 120 -13.24 -7.38 -0.07
CA LEU A 120 -12.13 -7.62 -0.96
C LEU A 120 -11.11 -6.49 -0.78
N VAL A 121 -9.87 -6.85 -0.45
CA VAL A 121 -8.84 -5.86 -0.11
C VAL A 121 -7.84 -5.70 -1.26
N ARG A 122 -7.62 -4.46 -1.66
CA ARG A 122 -6.49 -4.04 -2.49
C ARG A 122 -5.55 -3.19 -1.64
N SER A 123 -4.39 -3.73 -1.31
CA SER A 123 -3.43 -3.08 -0.42
C SER A 123 -2.00 -3.22 -0.91
N ALA A 124 -1.09 -2.50 -0.26
CA ALA A 124 0.33 -2.81 -0.25
C ALA A 124 0.67 -3.68 0.97
N ALA A 125 1.96 -3.96 1.18
CA ALA A 125 2.43 -4.89 2.21
C ALA A 125 2.10 -4.47 3.64
N ALA A 126 1.98 -3.17 3.92
CA ALA A 126 1.73 -2.67 5.27
C ALA A 126 0.45 -3.23 5.91
N LEU A 127 -0.65 -3.31 5.15
CA LEU A 127 -1.90 -3.84 5.68
C LEU A 127 -1.78 -5.33 6.02
N THR A 128 -1.11 -6.12 5.19
CA THR A 128 -0.91 -7.56 5.46
C THR A 128 0.02 -7.78 6.64
N ARG A 129 1.03 -6.93 6.83
CA ARG A 129 1.88 -6.92 8.02
C ARG A 129 1.06 -6.71 9.29
N VAL A 130 0.22 -5.68 9.32
CA VAL A 130 -0.60 -5.33 10.49
C VAL A 130 -1.62 -6.44 10.81
N ILE A 131 -2.37 -6.89 9.82
CA ILE A 131 -3.37 -7.96 10.01
C ILE A 131 -2.74 -9.28 10.43
N GLY A 132 -1.57 -9.59 9.89
CA GLY A 132 -0.83 -10.81 10.21
C GLY A 132 -0.09 -10.74 11.55
N GLY A 133 -0.08 -9.58 12.23
CA GLY A 133 0.69 -9.39 13.47
C GLY A 133 2.20 -9.59 13.27
N VAL A 134 2.71 -9.29 12.05
CA VAL A 134 4.11 -9.52 11.72
C VAL A 134 4.97 -8.42 12.32
N CYS A 135 5.85 -8.82 13.24
CA CYS A 135 6.83 -7.92 13.85
C CYS A 135 7.96 -7.59 12.88
N GLU A 136 8.53 -6.41 13.05
CA GLU A 136 9.73 -6.02 12.33
C GLU A 136 10.91 -6.86 12.79
N ILE A 137 11.69 -7.33 11.82
CA ILE A 137 12.96 -8.03 12.06
C ILE A 137 14.09 -7.25 11.39
N PRO A 138 15.31 -7.25 11.95
CA PRO A 138 16.47 -6.65 11.30
C PRO A 138 16.72 -7.26 9.92
N LEU A 139 17.35 -6.48 9.03
CA LEU A 139 17.79 -6.98 7.74
C LEU A 139 18.66 -8.23 7.92
N LEU A 140 18.49 -9.18 7.01
CA LEU A 140 19.27 -10.42 7.03
C LEU A 140 20.75 -10.11 6.80
N THR A 141 21.61 -10.70 7.62
CA THR A 141 23.06 -10.62 7.46
C THR A 141 23.56 -11.79 6.61
N ARG A 142 24.81 -11.68 6.12
CA ARG A 142 25.44 -12.75 5.34
C ARG A 142 25.40 -14.09 6.07
N GLU A 143 25.66 -14.10 7.39
CA GLU A 143 25.70 -15.31 8.22
C GLU A 143 24.32 -16.00 8.30
N LYS A 144 23.23 -15.24 8.14
CA LYS A 144 21.86 -15.77 8.10
C LYS A 144 21.43 -16.22 6.71
N LEU A 145 22.05 -15.67 5.66
CA LEU A 145 21.69 -15.95 4.28
C LEU A 145 22.50 -17.08 3.66
N VAL A 146 23.76 -17.23 4.06
CA VAL A 146 24.70 -18.15 3.42
C VAL A 146 25.23 -19.14 4.45
N ASP A 147 25.09 -20.44 4.18
CA ASP A 147 25.79 -21.47 4.97
C ASP A 147 27.30 -21.33 4.74
N PRO A 148 28.11 -21.03 5.78
CA PRO A 148 29.54 -20.84 5.64
C PRO A 148 30.29 -22.10 5.17
N LYS A 149 29.65 -23.27 5.22
CA LYS A 149 30.20 -24.54 4.74
C LYS A 149 29.99 -24.74 3.25
N THR A 150 29.05 -23.99 2.61
CA THR A 150 28.82 -24.15 1.18
C THR A 150 29.95 -23.50 0.37
N LYS A 151 30.40 -24.21 -0.67
CA LYS A 151 31.34 -23.70 -1.67
C LYS A 151 30.67 -23.40 -3.00
N ASN A 152 29.35 -23.56 -3.06
CA ASN A 152 28.57 -23.30 -4.27
C ASN A 152 28.37 -21.79 -4.43
N GLY A 153 28.36 -21.33 -5.68
CA GLY A 153 27.94 -19.98 -6.02
C GLY A 153 26.42 -19.78 -5.83
N GLY A 154 26.00 -18.53 -5.81
CA GLY A 154 24.59 -18.15 -5.80
C GLY A 154 24.07 -17.82 -7.21
N LEU A 155 22.76 -17.94 -7.40
CA LEU A 155 22.07 -17.46 -8.58
C LEU A 155 21.23 -16.24 -8.21
N VAL A 156 21.44 -15.13 -8.91
CA VAL A 156 20.64 -13.90 -8.75
C VAL A 156 19.77 -13.73 -10.00
N ILE A 157 18.47 -13.63 -9.77
CA ILE A 157 17.49 -13.42 -10.85
C ILE A 157 16.81 -12.08 -10.62
N VAL A 158 16.92 -11.17 -11.60
CA VAL A 158 16.31 -9.82 -11.55
C VAL A 158 15.29 -9.71 -12.68
N GLY A 159 14.01 -9.78 -12.34
CA GLY A 159 12.89 -9.65 -13.31
C GLY A 159 12.29 -8.23 -13.37
N SER A 160 12.75 -7.32 -12.51
CA SER A 160 12.27 -5.94 -12.45
C SER A 160 13.10 -5.02 -13.33
N HIS A 161 12.42 -4.09 -14.03
CA HIS A 161 13.05 -3.09 -14.92
C HIS A 161 12.91 -1.66 -14.40
N VAL A 162 12.42 -1.47 -13.17
CA VAL A 162 12.35 -0.13 -12.58
C VAL A 162 13.74 0.38 -12.22
N LYS A 163 13.94 1.70 -12.27
CA LYS A 163 15.25 2.34 -12.05
C LYS A 163 15.98 1.85 -10.81
N LYS A 164 15.28 1.68 -9.70
CA LYS A 164 15.86 1.19 -8.44
C LYS A 164 16.44 -0.22 -8.56
N SER A 165 15.73 -1.13 -9.24
CA SER A 165 16.22 -2.50 -9.45
C SER A 165 17.41 -2.55 -10.39
N SER A 166 17.41 -1.73 -11.45
CA SER A 166 18.55 -1.61 -12.37
C SER A 166 19.79 -1.09 -11.64
N ALA A 167 19.65 -0.03 -10.85
CA ALA A 167 20.76 0.51 -10.05
C ALA A 167 21.28 -0.49 -9.01
N GLN A 168 20.42 -1.32 -8.40
CA GLN A 168 20.83 -2.39 -7.50
C GLN A 168 21.62 -3.48 -8.23
N LEU A 169 21.19 -3.86 -9.43
CA LEU A 169 21.90 -4.84 -10.25
C LEU A 169 23.28 -4.32 -10.68
N GLU A 170 23.35 -3.07 -11.16
CA GLU A 170 24.62 -2.41 -11.50
C GLU A 170 25.56 -2.41 -10.31
N CYS A 171 25.11 -1.97 -9.14
CA CYS A 171 25.91 -1.99 -7.91
C CYS A 171 26.39 -3.40 -7.53
N LEU A 172 25.57 -4.44 -7.76
CA LEU A 172 25.96 -5.82 -7.51
C LEU A 172 27.03 -6.31 -8.50
N MET A 173 26.91 -5.92 -9.76
CA MET A 173 27.87 -6.32 -10.81
C MET A 173 29.22 -5.63 -10.65
N ASP A 174 29.22 -4.42 -10.07
CA ASP A 174 30.43 -3.64 -9.80
C ASP A 174 31.08 -3.98 -8.44
N SER A 175 30.43 -4.84 -7.64
CA SER A 175 31.01 -5.31 -6.36
C SER A 175 31.88 -6.52 -6.59
N ASP A 176 33.18 -6.42 -6.26
CA ASP A 176 34.16 -7.50 -6.26
C ASP A 176 33.86 -8.57 -5.17
#